data_c2e226dc526774282c34cec3182f96fa
#
_entry.id   c2e226dc526774282c34cec3182f96fa
#
_cell.length_a   1.000
_cell.length_b   1.000
_cell.length_c   1.000
_cell.angle_alpha   90.00
_cell.angle_beta   90.00
_cell.angle_gamma   90.00
#
_symmetry.space_group_name_H-M   'P 1'
#
loop_
_entity.id
_entity.type
_entity.pdbx_description
1 polymer ?
#
loop_
_entity_poly.entity_id
_entity_poly.type
_entity_poly.pdbx_seq_one_letter_code
_entity_poly.pdbx_strand_id
1 'polypeptide(L)'
;SNRTVDMPGGEQIVEKGDKLLLIGTASQLQVFDAAVRQRSLGLERCDLPQSLREFMLDNHQNKPEQQFLSLAITIDKHSPILGTSLKAADLRNKWSCLVVGLERGAFTITNPHVSLVFEENDLLWVLGKQKMMNTLIREEIL
;
A
#
# COMPACT_ATOMS: atom_id res chain seq x y z
N SER A 1 -19.37 -9.38 9.84
CA SER A 1 -18.70 -8.83 11.00
C SER A 1 -18.20 -7.42 10.72
N ASN A 2 -18.10 -6.61 11.75
CA ASN A 2 -17.66 -5.21 11.61
C ASN A 2 -16.16 -5.04 11.79
N ARG A 3 -15.40 -6.09 11.55
CA ARG A 3 -13.95 -6.04 11.72
C ARG A 3 -13.28 -5.50 10.45
N THR A 4 -12.35 -4.55 10.64
CA THR A 4 -11.52 -4.02 9.56
C THR A 4 -10.14 -4.68 9.61
N VAL A 5 -9.68 -5.18 8.48
CA VAL A 5 -8.32 -5.71 8.34
C VAL A 5 -7.53 -4.71 7.50
N ASP A 6 -6.51 -4.10 8.11
CA ASP A 6 -5.65 -3.15 7.42
C ASP A 6 -4.48 -3.89 6.77
N MET A 7 -4.16 -3.52 5.54
CA MET A 7 -3.06 -4.11 4.78
C MET A 7 -3.11 -5.65 4.80
N PRO A 8 -4.23 -6.25 4.32
CA PRO A 8 -4.36 -7.71 4.36
C PRO A 8 -3.25 -8.38 3.54
N GLY A 9 -2.72 -9.46 4.08
CA GLY A 9 -1.71 -10.26 3.39
C GLY A 9 -2.34 -11.11 2.30
N GLY A 10 -1.49 -11.74 1.46
CA GLY A 10 -1.96 -12.58 0.38
C GLY A 10 -2.74 -13.81 0.84
N GLU A 11 -2.64 -14.16 2.12
CA GLU A 11 -3.34 -15.31 2.70
C GLU A 11 -4.73 -14.97 3.22
N GLN A 12 -5.09 -13.69 3.27
CA GLN A 12 -6.39 -13.27 3.75
C GLN A 12 -7.48 -13.78 2.81
N ILE A 13 -8.44 -14.49 3.37
CA ILE A 13 -9.57 -15.03 2.61
C ILE A 13 -10.67 -13.99 2.55
N VAL A 14 -11.14 -13.71 1.32
CA VAL A 14 -12.24 -12.80 1.09
C VAL A 14 -13.55 -13.59 1.18
N GLU A 15 -14.47 -13.08 1.97
CA GLU A 15 -15.76 -13.72 2.21
C GLU A 15 -16.90 -12.90 1.60
N LYS A 16 -18.06 -13.55 1.43
CA LYS A 16 -19.24 -12.86 0.95
C LYS A 16 -19.61 -11.71 1.89
N GLY A 17 -19.88 -10.55 1.32
CA GLY A 17 -20.22 -9.35 2.08
C GLY A 17 -19.04 -8.50 2.48
N ASP A 18 -17.82 -8.97 2.26
CA ASP A 18 -16.63 -8.16 2.54
C ASP A 18 -16.57 -6.95 1.63
N LYS A 19 -16.11 -5.83 2.18
CA LYS A 19 -15.85 -4.61 1.43
C LYS A 19 -14.34 -4.46 1.26
N LEU A 20 -13.91 -4.32 0.01
CA LEU A 20 -12.50 -4.18 -0.34
C LEU A 20 -12.22 -2.72 -0.69
N LEU A 21 -11.12 -2.20 -0.15
CA LEU A 21 -10.59 -0.91 -0.55
C LEU A 21 -9.34 -1.16 -1.41
N LEU A 22 -9.37 -0.65 -2.63
CA LEU A 22 -8.30 -0.88 -3.60
C LEU A 22 -7.60 0.43 -3.93
N ILE A 23 -6.28 0.35 -4.07
CA ILE A 23 -5.44 1.47 -4.45
C ILE A 23 -4.69 1.11 -5.73
N GLY A 24 -4.69 2.00 -6.70
CA GLY A 24 -3.97 1.81 -7.95
C GLY A 24 -3.97 3.08 -8.78
N THR A 25 -3.30 3.05 -9.91
CA THR A 25 -3.36 4.15 -10.87
C THR A 25 -4.75 4.21 -11.50
N ALA A 26 -5.09 5.37 -12.08
CA ALA A 26 -6.38 5.52 -12.76
C ALA A 26 -6.57 4.45 -13.83
N SER A 27 -5.54 4.17 -14.63
CA SER A 27 -5.63 3.16 -15.68
C SER A 27 -5.79 1.75 -15.14
N GLN A 28 -5.10 1.40 -14.06
CA GLN A 28 -5.24 0.09 -13.42
C GLN A 28 -6.64 -0.10 -12.85
N LEU A 29 -7.17 0.93 -12.19
CA LEU A 29 -8.51 0.87 -11.61
C LEU A 29 -9.59 0.82 -12.69
N GLN A 30 -9.38 1.46 -13.85
CA GLN A 30 -10.31 1.35 -14.99
C GLN A 30 -10.39 -0.07 -15.52
N VAL A 31 -9.25 -0.75 -15.65
CA VAL A 31 -9.23 -2.15 -16.10
C VAL A 31 -9.95 -3.04 -15.09
N PHE A 32 -9.70 -2.83 -13.81
CA PHE A 32 -10.37 -3.58 -12.75
C PHE A 32 -11.88 -3.32 -12.75
N ASP A 33 -12.30 -2.04 -12.87
CA ASP A 33 -13.70 -1.66 -12.90
C ASP A 33 -14.44 -2.29 -14.09
N ALA A 34 -13.78 -2.39 -15.25
CA ALA A 34 -14.36 -3.06 -16.40
C ALA A 34 -14.67 -4.54 -16.08
N ALA A 35 -13.75 -5.23 -15.40
CA ALA A 35 -13.98 -6.61 -14.97
C ALA A 35 -15.12 -6.71 -13.96
N VAL A 36 -15.23 -5.74 -13.06
CA VAL A 36 -16.34 -5.69 -12.09
C VAL A 36 -17.68 -5.52 -12.83
N ARG A 37 -17.73 -4.60 -13.80
CA ARG A 37 -18.96 -4.36 -14.59
C ARG A 37 -19.39 -5.58 -15.39
N GLN A 38 -18.45 -6.36 -15.88
CA GLN A 38 -18.73 -7.58 -16.62
C GLN A 38 -19.12 -8.73 -15.70
N ARG A 39 -19.14 -8.48 -14.39
CA ARG A 39 -19.48 -9.46 -13.35
C ARG A 39 -18.61 -10.71 -13.35
N SER A 40 -17.41 -10.61 -13.95
CA SER A 40 -16.49 -11.75 -14.03
C SER A 40 -15.86 -12.08 -12.68
N LEU A 41 -15.86 -11.12 -11.73
CA LEU A 41 -15.24 -11.29 -10.43
C LEU A 41 -16.26 -11.43 -9.30
N GLY A 42 -17.55 -11.32 -9.58
CA GLY A 42 -18.58 -11.38 -8.54
C GLY A 42 -18.50 -10.21 -7.56
N LEU A 43 -18.03 -9.05 -8.01
CA LEU A 43 -17.85 -7.87 -7.18
C LEU A 43 -18.79 -6.75 -7.66
N GLU A 44 -19.16 -5.88 -6.73
CA GLU A 44 -19.93 -4.67 -7.02
C GLU A 44 -19.18 -3.45 -6.53
N ARG A 45 -19.21 -2.38 -7.31
CA ARG A 45 -18.59 -1.12 -6.90
C ARG A 45 -19.51 -0.39 -5.92
N CYS A 46 -18.98 -0.03 -4.74
CA CYS A 46 -19.74 0.67 -3.71
C CYS A 46 -19.69 2.18 -3.88
N ASP A 47 -18.54 2.72 -4.25
CA ASP A 47 -18.31 4.16 -4.36
C ASP A 47 -17.57 4.50 -5.64
N LEU A 48 -17.58 5.78 -6.00
CA LEU A 48 -16.78 6.29 -7.11
C LEU A 48 -15.31 6.33 -6.69
N PRO A 49 -14.40 6.14 -7.64
CA PRO A 49 -12.97 6.32 -7.35
C PRO A 49 -12.69 7.73 -6.87
N GLN A 50 -11.80 7.85 -5.90
CA GLN A 50 -11.32 9.14 -5.40
C GLN A 50 -9.80 9.14 -5.36
N SER A 51 -9.19 10.32 -5.35
CA SER A 51 -7.74 10.39 -5.25
C SER A 51 -7.30 9.87 -3.87
N LEU A 52 -6.07 9.35 -3.82
CA LEU A 52 -5.51 8.90 -2.54
C LEU A 52 -5.48 10.04 -1.53
N ARG A 53 -5.20 11.26 -2.00
CA ARG A 53 -5.22 12.44 -1.14
C ARG A 53 -6.59 12.68 -0.53
N GLU A 54 -7.67 12.62 -1.33
CA GLU A 54 -9.04 12.78 -0.84
C GLU A 54 -9.39 11.69 0.17
N PHE A 55 -9.04 10.45 -0.12
CA PHE A 55 -9.26 9.34 0.79
C PHE A 55 -8.59 9.59 2.15
N MET A 56 -7.34 10.05 2.13
CA MET A 56 -6.61 10.32 3.36
C MET A 56 -7.22 11.48 4.15
N LEU A 57 -7.74 12.51 3.47
CA LEU A 57 -8.43 13.61 4.13
C LEU A 57 -9.75 13.15 4.75
N ASP A 58 -10.49 12.27 4.07
CA ASP A 58 -11.75 11.73 4.59
C ASP A 58 -11.54 10.89 5.85
N ASN A 59 -10.36 10.31 6.02
CA ASN A 59 -10.00 9.57 7.22
C ASN A 59 -9.51 10.45 8.36
N HIS A 60 -9.58 11.78 8.18
CA HIS A 60 -9.11 12.76 9.16
C HIS A 60 -9.85 12.70 10.50
N GLN A 61 -11.07 12.19 10.53
CA GLN A 61 -11.89 12.12 11.75
C GLN A 61 -11.44 11.02 12.71
N ASN A 62 -10.59 10.11 12.27
CA ASN A 62 -10.05 9.07 13.12
C ASN A 62 -9.01 9.66 14.08
N LYS A 63 -8.74 8.96 15.18
CA LYS A 63 -7.66 9.35 16.09
C LYS A 63 -6.36 9.48 15.32
N PRO A 64 -5.46 10.40 15.69
CA PRO A 64 -4.22 10.62 14.93
C PRO A 64 -3.43 9.34 14.66
N GLU A 65 -3.29 8.46 15.63
CA GLU A 65 -2.56 7.20 15.47
C GLU A 65 -3.23 6.21 14.52
N GLN A 66 -4.51 6.43 14.21
CA GLN A 66 -5.29 5.61 13.29
C GLN A 66 -5.34 6.18 11.87
N GLN A 67 -4.82 7.38 11.67
CA GLN A 67 -4.81 8.00 10.35
C GLN A 67 -3.80 7.34 9.44
N PHE A 68 -4.14 7.25 8.16
CA PHE A 68 -3.21 6.82 7.13
C PHE A 68 -2.26 7.95 6.76
N LEU A 69 -1.00 7.62 6.63
CA LEU A 69 0.03 8.55 6.17
C LEU A 69 0.73 7.98 4.96
N SER A 70 1.21 8.85 4.10
CA SER A 70 2.15 8.49 3.06
C SER A 70 3.51 9.03 3.42
N LEU A 71 4.55 8.28 3.12
CA LEU A 71 5.92 8.65 3.42
C LEU A 71 6.80 8.29 2.24
N ALA A 72 7.67 9.23 1.84
CA ALA A 72 8.69 8.97 0.83
C ALA A 72 10.00 8.67 1.53
N ILE A 73 10.58 7.51 1.25
CA ILE A 73 11.79 7.04 1.90
C ILE A 73 12.83 6.66 0.84
N THR A 74 14.06 7.11 1.02
CA THR A 74 15.16 6.75 0.14
C THR A 74 15.99 5.65 0.76
N ILE A 75 16.30 4.60 0.00
CA ILE A 75 17.16 3.51 0.45
C ILE A 75 18.60 3.92 0.28
N ASP A 76 19.33 3.99 1.37
CA ASP A 76 20.76 4.29 1.32
C ASP A 76 21.60 3.01 1.38
N LYS A 77 22.93 3.18 1.21
CA LYS A 77 23.86 2.05 1.15
C LYS A 77 23.94 1.24 2.44
N HIS A 78 23.44 1.76 3.54
CA HIS A 78 23.47 1.06 4.84
C HIS A 78 22.12 0.48 5.20
N SER A 79 21.11 0.60 4.33
CA SER A 79 19.78 0.09 4.62
C SER A 79 19.79 -1.44 4.76
N PRO A 80 19.17 -1.98 5.83
CA PRO A 80 19.09 -3.43 6.02
C PRO A 80 18.26 -4.14 4.96
N ILE A 81 17.43 -3.40 4.20
CA ILE A 81 16.62 -4.02 3.14
C ILE A 81 17.26 -3.89 1.75
N LEU A 82 18.42 -3.22 1.66
CA LEU A 82 19.14 -3.12 0.39
C LEU A 82 19.50 -4.52 -0.12
N GLY A 83 19.18 -4.80 -1.38
CA GLY A 83 19.45 -6.11 -1.97
C GLY A 83 18.44 -7.19 -1.64
N THR A 84 17.42 -6.88 -0.84
CA THR A 84 16.32 -7.81 -0.56
C THR A 84 15.15 -7.54 -1.48
N SER A 85 14.30 -8.56 -1.70
CA SER A 85 13.06 -8.36 -2.44
C SER A 85 12.01 -7.69 -1.55
N LEU A 86 10.99 -7.12 -2.19
CA LEU A 86 9.84 -6.56 -1.46
C LEU A 86 9.22 -7.61 -0.54
N LYS A 87 9.10 -8.85 -1.02
CA LYS A 87 8.57 -9.96 -0.22
C LYS A 87 9.45 -10.26 0.98
N ALA A 88 10.78 -10.34 0.79
CA ALA A 88 11.72 -10.67 1.85
C ALA A 88 11.80 -9.57 2.90
N ALA A 89 11.70 -8.30 2.49
CA ALA A 89 11.69 -7.16 3.41
C ALA A 89 10.48 -7.18 4.33
N ASP A 90 9.35 -7.71 3.85
CA ASP A 90 8.15 -7.99 4.64
C ASP A 90 7.62 -6.78 5.42
N LEU A 91 7.60 -5.61 4.78
CA LEU A 91 7.17 -4.38 5.43
C LEU A 91 5.70 -4.43 5.84
N ARG A 92 4.88 -5.17 5.08
CA ARG A 92 3.46 -5.33 5.37
C ARG A 92 3.22 -6.02 6.71
N ASN A 93 3.89 -7.13 6.96
CA ASN A 93 3.68 -7.89 8.19
C ASN A 93 4.41 -7.28 9.38
N LYS A 94 5.59 -6.71 9.17
CA LYS A 94 6.40 -6.15 10.24
C LYS A 94 5.90 -4.79 10.73
N TRP A 95 5.45 -3.93 9.81
CA TRP A 95 5.08 -2.55 10.14
C TRP A 95 3.74 -2.12 9.58
N SER A 96 2.95 -3.05 9.04
CA SER A 96 1.64 -2.75 8.45
C SER A 96 1.71 -1.62 7.42
N CYS A 97 2.77 -1.64 6.61
CA CYS A 97 3.04 -0.64 5.59
C CYS A 97 2.95 -1.24 4.19
N LEU A 98 2.41 -0.48 3.26
CA LEU A 98 2.30 -0.88 1.86
C LEU A 98 3.19 0.00 1.00
N VAL A 99 4.05 -0.61 0.19
CA VAL A 99 4.83 0.13 -0.81
C VAL A 99 3.93 0.30 -2.03
N VAL A 100 3.47 1.53 -2.26
CA VAL A 100 2.54 1.83 -3.36
C VAL A 100 3.26 2.26 -4.63
N GLY A 101 4.53 2.64 -4.52
CA GLY A 101 5.32 3.04 -5.67
C GLY A 101 6.79 3.08 -5.36
N LEU A 102 7.58 3.09 -6.40
CA LEU A 102 9.04 3.17 -6.31
C LEU A 102 9.57 3.99 -7.49
N GLU A 103 10.49 4.88 -7.20
CA GLU A 103 11.18 5.63 -8.23
C GLU A 103 12.65 5.19 -8.25
N ARG A 104 13.12 4.83 -9.44
CA ARG A 104 14.50 4.41 -9.65
C ARG A 104 15.05 5.17 -10.84
N GLY A 105 15.89 6.16 -10.57
CA GLY A 105 16.36 7.05 -11.62
C GLY A 105 15.18 7.76 -12.30
N ALA A 106 15.06 7.59 -13.59
CA ALA A 106 13.97 8.18 -14.38
C ALA A 106 12.71 7.30 -14.44
N PHE A 107 12.75 6.10 -13.82
CA PHE A 107 11.65 5.15 -13.90
C PHE A 107 10.78 5.21 -12.66
N THR A 108 9.46 5.13 -12.86
CA THR A 108 8.47 5.03 -11.79
C THR A 108 7.78 3.69 -11.94
N ILE A 109 7.75 2.94 -10.84
CA ILE A 109 7.06 1.66 -10.76
C ILE A 109 5.91 1.81 -9.79
N THR A 110 4.69 1.57 -10.25
CA THR A 110 3.49 1.62 -9.41
C THR A 110 3.10 0.21 -9.02
N ASN A 111 2.71 0.02 -7.74
CA ASN A 111 2.37 -1.30 -7.19
C ASN A 111 3.45 -2.34 -7.55
N PRO A 112 4.68 -2.15 -7.06
CA PRO A 112 5.79 -3.02 -7.42
C PRO A 112 5.50 -4.48 -7.07
N HIS A 113 5.95 -5.37 -7.94
CA HIS A 113 5.80 -6.81 -7.73
C HIS A 113 6.61 -7.26 -6.51
N VAL A 114 6.14 -8.31 -5.84
CA VAL A 114 6.80 -8.82 -4.63
C VAL A 114 8.23 -9.31 -4.86
N SER A 115 8.59 -9.64 -6.10
CA SER A 115 9.94 -10.07 -6.46
C SER A 115 10.90 -8.92 -6.74
N LEU A 116 10.42 -7.67 -6.75
CA LEU A 116 11.28 -6.52 -6.98
C LEU A 116 12.36 -6.44 -5.89
N VAL A 117 13.61 -6.32 -6.29
CA VAL A 117 14.75 -6.20 -5.37
C VAL A 117 15.09 -4.73 -5.20
N PHE A 118 15.24 -4.28 -3.96
CA PHE A 118 15.56 -2.90 -3.65
C PHE A 118 17.02 -2.58 -3.99
N GLU A 119 17.24 -1.40 -4.56
CA GLU A 119 18.57 -0.90 -4.92
C GLU A 119 18.86 0.40 -4.18
N GLU A 120 20.14 0.71 -4.07
CA GLU A 120 20.58 1.98 -3.49
C GLU A 120 19.97 3.16 -4.26
N ASN A 121 19.53 4.17 -3.54
CA ASN A 121 18.88 5.38 -4.04
C ASN A 121 17.44 5.17 -4.55
N ASP A 122 16.87 3.98 -4.40
CA ASP A 122 15.45 3.82 -4.66
C ASP A 122 14.64 4.74 -3.73
N LEU A 123 13.67 5.43 -4.31
CA LEU A 123 12.71 6.20 -3.54
C LEU A 123 11.43 5.39 -3.42
N LEU A 124 11.05 5.05 -2.19
CA LEU A 124 9.84 4.27 -1.93
C LEU A 124 8.71 5.20 -1.49
N TRP A 125 7.54 5.01 -2.08
CA TRP A 125 6.31 5.63 -1.60
C TRP A 125 5.58 4.60 -0.75
N VAL A 126 5.48 4.90 0.55
CA VAL A 126 4.94 3.95 1.54
C VAL A 126 3.67 4.53 2.15
N LEU A 127 2.66 3.69 2.31
CA LEU A 127 1.39 4.05 2.93
C LEU A 127 1.19 3.18 4.17
N GLY A 128 0.77 3.78 5.27
CA GLY A 128 0.49 3.05 6.50
C GLY A 128 -0.18 3.93 7.54
N LYS A 129 -0.56 3.33 8.67
CA LYS A 129 -1.12 4.11 9.77
C LYS A 129 0.00 4.82 10.52
N GLN A 130 -0.28 6.02 11.01
CA GLN A 130 0.70 6.87 11.68
C GLN A 130 1.44 6.14 12.79
N LYS A 131 0.72 5.38 13.60
CA LYS A 131 1.32 4.63 14.70
C LYS A 131 2.45 3.70 14.23
N MET A 132 2.20 2.95 13.17
CA MET A 132 3.18 2.00 12.63
C MET A 132 4.31 2.70 11.88
N MET A 133 3.97 3.79 11.18
CA MET A 133 4.97 4.59 10.46
C MET A 133 5.95 5.24 11.42
N ASN A 134 5.47 5.72 12.57
CA ASN A 134 6.34 6.30 13.59
C ASN A 134 7.31 5.26 14.15
N THR A 135 6.87 4.02 14.32
CA THR A 135 7.73 2.92 14.75
C THR A 135 8.82 2.65 13.72
N LEU A 136 8.44 2.59 12.45
CA LEU A 136 9.35 2.35 11.34
C LEU A 136 10.46 3.42 11.29
N ILE A 137 10.08 4.69 11.40
CA ILE A 137 11.01 5.81 11.37
C ILE A 137 11.94 5.77 12.59
N ARG A 138 11.37 5.53 13.78
CA ARG A 138 12.12 5.54 15.04
C ARG A 138 13.15 4.42 15.11
N GLU A 139 12.85 3.26 14.55
CA GLU A 139 13.75 2.11 14.56
C GLU A 139 14.79 2.16 13.43
N GLU A 140 14.72 3.16 12.58
CA GLU A 140 15.67 3.39 11.49
C GLU A 140 15.84 2.15 10.60
N ILE A 141 14.72 1.52 10.25
CA ILE A 141 14.74 0.27 9.51
C ILE A 141 14.97 0.48 8.01
N LEU A 142 14.64 1.66 7.55
CA LEU A 142 14.82 2.03 6.13
C LEU A 142 15.88 3.07 5.92
#